data_97b9980a59bf3ce2f09e0fb5d5282b44
#
_entry.id   97b9980a59bf3ce2f09e0fb5d5282b44
#
_cell.length_a   1.000
_cell.length_b   1.000
_cell.length_c   1.000
_cell.angle_alpha   90.00
_cell.angle_beta   90.00
_cell.angle_gamma   90.00
#
_symmetry.space_group_name_H-M   'P 1'
#
loop_
_entity.id
_entity.type
_entity.pdbx_description
1 polymer ?
#
loop_
_entity_poly.entity_id
_entity_poly.type
_entity_poly.pdbx_seq_one_letter_code
_entity_poly.pdbx_strand_id
1 'polypeptide(L)'
;MTLRISQIDESNIADHTRLNADDSCLYIFEYTSRRNYTFSQTNNLISNLKKKPSASAVQLGYKRQAIGNCAGYFRDTLNANWLATATLVPIPGSKAPGHPDYDDRMTQVCALIAPNLDVRPLVRQTASTTASHEAGEGEDRVTVEELLAVYEIDETIAKPPATIAIVDDVLTAGTHYRAMHTVLSARFPGVPIYGLFVARRVFPPEDF
;
A
#
# COMPACT_ATOMS: atom_id res chain seq x y z
N MET A 1 18.02 17.16 -3.42
CA MET A 1 16.70 17.19 -4.11
C MET A 1 15.64 17.09 -3.03
N THR A 2 14.73 18.06 -2.91
CA THR A 2 13.68 18.02 -1.89
C THR A 2 12.64 16.98 -2.32
N LEU A 3 12.44 15.95 -1.51
CA LEU A 3 11.41 14.94 -1.73
C LEU A 3 10.02 15.59 -1.61
N ARG A 4 9.11 15.26 -2.52
CA ARG A 4 7.73 15.78 -2.51
C ARG A 4 6.75 14.65 -2.73
N ILE A 5 5.60 14.74 -2.06
CA ILE A 5 4.47 13.87 -2.35
C ILE A 5 3.68 14.46 -3.52
N SER A 6 3.21 13.60 -4.41
CA SER A 6 2.38 13.95 -5.56
C SER A 6 1.00 13.34 -5.42
N GLN A 7 0.01 13.90 -6.10
CA GLN A 7 -1.36 13.39 -6.10
C GLN A 7 -1.68 12.72 -7.44
N ILE A 8 -2.51 11.69 -7.42
CA ILE A 8 -3.15 11.17 -8.62
C ILE A 8 -4.17 12.21 -9.11
N ASP A 9 -4.06 12.60 -10.37
CA ASP A 9 -4.89 13.60 -11.02
C ASP A 9 -5.34 13.14 -12.43
N GLU A 10 -6.00 14.01 -13.16
CA GLU A 10 -6.53 13.72 -14.50
C GLU A 10 -5.46 13.26 -15.50
N SER A 11 -4.19 13.67 -15.31
CA SER A 11 -3.10 13.33 -16.23
C SER A 11 -2.61 11.87 -16.07
N ASN A 12 -2.91 11.22 -14.95
CA ASN A 12 -2.34 9.91 -14.62
C ASN A 12 -3.35 8.90 -14.04
N ILE A 13 -4.58 9.29 -13.74
CA ILE A 13 -5.62 8.41 -13.18
C ILE A 13 -5.96 7.25 -14.13
N ALA A 14 -5.79 7.41 -15.43
CA ALA A 14 -6.07 6.37 -16.42
C ALA A 14 -5.19 5.11 -16.23
N ASP A 15 -4.00 5.24 -15.61
CA ASP A 15 -3.13 4.12 -15.25
C ASP A 15 -3.70 3.28 -14.09
N HIS A 16 -4.70 3.81 -13.37
CA HIS A 16 -5.25 3.26 -12.13
C HIS A 16 -6.76 2.99 -12.26
N THR A 17 -7.12 2.06 -13.11
CA THR A 17 -8.48 1.80 -13.63
C THR A 17 -9.55 1.48 -12.57
N ARG A 18 -9.19 1.30 -11.31
CA ARG A 18 -10.11 1.06 -10.19
C ARG A 18 -10.28 2.29 -9.29
N LEU A 19 -9.60 3.40 -9.59
CA LEU A 19 -9.84 4.67 -8.93
C LEU A 19 -11.03 5.41 -9.55
N ASN A 20 -11.73 6.16 -8.71
CA ASN A 20 -12.73 7.14 -9.12
C ASN A 20 -12.12 8.54 -9.13
N ALA A 21 -12.75 9.48 -9.82
CA ALA A 21 -12.24 10.85 -9.93
C ALA A 21 -12.21 11.62 -8.59
N ASP A 22 -12.99 11.21 -7.62
CA ASP A 22 -13.07 11.78 -6.26
C ASP A 22 -12.13 11.11 -5.25
N ASP A 23 -11.40 10.06 -5.65
CA ASP A 23 -10.41 9.42 -4.77
C ASP A 23 -9.18 10.32 -4.57
N SER A 24 -8.83 10.55 -3.31
CA SER A 24 -7.64 11.30 -2.93
C SER A 24 -6.47 10.36 -2.68
N CYS A 25 -5.71 10.03 -3.73
CA CYS A 25 -4.55 9.14 -3.65
C CYS A 25 -3.25 9.92 -3.86
N LEU A 26 -2.29 9.72 -2.95
CA LEU A 26 -0.99 10.38 -2.92
C LEU A 26 0.13 9.36 -3.05
N TYR A 27 1.21 9.72 -3.75
CA TYR A 27 2.38 8.87 -3.96
C TYR A 27 3.68 9.68 -3.92
N ILE A 28 4.80 9.00 -3.65
CA ILE A 28 6.12 9.64 -3.55
C ILE A 28 6.94 9.40 -4.82
N PHE A 29 6.95 8.16 -5.32
CA PHE A 29 7.79 7.73 -6.44
C PHE A 29 6.98 7.12 -7.58
N GLU A 30 7.69 6.82 -8.68
CA GLU A 30 7.19 6.02 -9.78
C GLU A 30 7.90 4.67 -9.83
N TYR A 31 7.10 3.59 -9.87
CA TYR A 31 7.55 2.21 -10.05
C TYR A 31 7.25 1.78 -11.48
N THR A 32 8.30 1.48 -12.26
CA THR A 32 8.13 1.04 -13.64
C THR A 32 7.83 -0.46 -13.68
N SER A 33 6.60 -0.80 -14.09
CA SER A 33 6.17 -2.18 -14.27
C SER A 33 6.97 -2.88 -15.39
N ARG A 34 7.01 -4.22 -15.38
CA ARG A 34 7.76 -5.04 -16.36
C ARG A 34 9.27 -4.78 -16.39
N ARG A 35 9.82 -4.05 -15.42
CA ARG A 35 11.26 -3.83 -15.25
C ARG A 35 11.71 -4.43 -13.91
N ASN A 36 12.92 -4.97 -13.89
CA ASN A 36 13.49 -5.61 -12.71
C ASN A 36 14.05 -4.57 -11.69
N TYR A 37 14.60 -5.06 -10.59
CA TYR A 37 15.11 -4.23 -9.50
C TYR A 37 16.34 -3.39 -9.87
N THR A 38 17.04 -3.67 -10.98
CA THR A 38 18.21 -2.89 -11.43
C THR A 38 17.82 -1.68 -12.27
N PHE A 39 16.56 -1.59 -12.69
CA PHE A 39 16.08 -0.53 -13.58
C PHE A 39 16.10 0.85 -12.92
N SER A 40 15.66 0.95 -11.68
CA SER A 40 15.64 2.21 -10.92
C SER A 40 15.78 1.99 -9.41
N GLN A 41 16.09 3.06 -8.68
CA GLN A 41 16.11 3.03 -7.22
C GLN A 41 14.74 2.66 -6.64
N THR A 42 13.65 3.13 -7.23
CA THR A 42 12.29 2.77 -6.82
C THR A 42 12.01 1.29 -7.05
N ASN A 43 12.37 0.75 -8.23
CA ASN A 43 12.22 -0.69 -8.50
C ASN A 43 13.02 -1.54 -7.51
N ASN A 44 14.22 -1.12 -7.17
CA ASN A 44 15.05 -1.78 -6.14
C ASN A 44 14.39 -1.73 -4.76
N LEU A 45 13.93 -0.54 -4.33
CA LEU A 45 13.24 -0.34 -3.05
C LEU A 45 12.03 -1.27 -2.92
N ILE A 46 11.14 -1.27 -3.90
CA ILE A 46 9.93 -2.09 -3.90
C ILE A 46 10.27 -3.59 -3.93
N SER A 47 11.25 -4.00 -4.74
CA SER A 47 11.73 -5.39 -4.76
C SER A 47 12.26 -5.85 -3.39
N ASN A 48 12.99 -5.00 -2.68
CA ASN A 48 13.50 -5.31 -1.34
C ASN A 48 12.36 -5.33 -0.30
N LEU A 49 11.43 -4.40 -0.37
CA LEU A 49 10.26 -4.34 0.52
C LEU A 49 9.39 -5.61 0.40
N LYS A 50 9.24 -6.15 -0.81
CA LYS A 50 8.41 -7.34 -1.11
C LYS A 50 9.09 -8.69 -0.90
N LYS A 51 10.32 -8.75 -0.38
CA LYS A 51 10.94 -10.03 -0.05
C LYS A 51 10.09 -10.82 0.95
N LYS A 52 9.93 -12.13 0.70
CA LYS A 52 9.12 -13.01 1.55
C LYS A 52 9.71 -13.12 2.96
N PRO A 53 8.90 -13.29 4.01
CA PRO A 53 9.39 -13.57 5.37
C PRO A 53 10.28 -14.80 5.46
N SER A 54 10.07 -15.79 4.59
CA SER A 54 10.89 -17.01 4.47
C SER A 54 12.23 -16.81 3.74
N ALA A 55 12.57 -15.58 3.32
CA ALA A 55 13.81 -15.28 2.62
C ALA A 55 15.04 -15.41 3.54
N SER A 56 16.26 -15.49 2.95
CA SER A 56 17.50 -15.56 3.70
C SER A 56 17.73 -14.36 4.63
N ALA A 57 18.54 -14.53 5.68
CA ALA A 57 18.86 -13.47 6.65
C ALA A 57 19.42 -12.20 5.96
N VAL A 58 20.23 -12.36 4.91
CA VAL A 58 20.76 -11.25 4.11
C VAL A 58 19.63 -10.51 3.40
N GLN A 59 18.71 -11.23 2.75
CA GLN A 59 17.57 -10.64 2.06
C GLN A 59 16.61 -9.96 3.04
N LEU A 60 16.39 -10.53 4.23
CA LEU A 60 15.62 -9.89 5.30
C LEU A 60 16.30 -8.63 5.84
N GLY A 61 17.64 -8.55 5.78
CA GLY A 61 18.40 -7.31 6.04
C GLY A 61 18.01 -6.19 5.08
N TYR A 62 17.95 -6.47 3.77
CA TYR A 62 17.50 -5.52 2.76
C TYR A 62 16.03 -5.14 2.92
N LYS A 63 15.16 -6.10 3.31
CA LYS A 63 13.75 -5.81 3.60
C LYS A 63 13.62 -4.83 4.77
N ARG A 64 14.30 -5.05 5.88
CA ARG A 64 14.27 -4.13 7.04
C ARG A 64 14.74 -2.72 6.66
N GLN A 65 15.79 -2.62 5.87
CA GLN A 65 16.26 -1.32 5.37
C GLN A 65 15.21 -0.65 4.47
N ALA A 66 14.57 -1.39 3.57
CA ALA A 66 13.51 -0.87 2.70
C ALA A 66 12.30 -0.37 3.52
N ILE A 67 11.88 -1.11 4.56
CA ILE A 67 10.81 -0.68 5.49
C ILE A 67 11.18 0.65 6.16
N GLY A 68 12.41 0.77 6.71
CA GLY A 68 12.88 2.01 7.33
C GLY A 68 12.95 3.19 6.36
N ASN A 69 13.40 2.95 5.12
CA ASN A 69 13.46 3.97 4.07
C ASN A 69 12.04 4.46 3.69
N CYS A 70 11.08 3.53 3.48
CA CYS A 70 9.70 3.91 3.16
C CYS A 70 9.06 4.75 4.29
N ALA A 71 9.27 4.36 5.54
CA ALA A 71 8.81 5.14 6.69
C ALA A 71 9.44 6.55 6.73
N GLY A 72 10.75 6.64 6.47
CA GLY A 72 11.47 7.91 6.36
C GLY A 72 10.89 8.81 5.26
N TYR A 73 10.62 8.25 4.08
CA TYR A 73 10.03 9.02 2.98
C TYR A 73 8.65 9.57 3.30
N PHE A 74 7.78 8.78 3.94
CA PHE A 74 6.48 9.29 4.40
C PHE A 74 6.63 10.38 5.45
N ARG A 75 7.51 10.21 6.45
CA ARG A 75 7.78 11.23 7.46
C ARG A 75 8.26 12.54 6.85
N ASP A 76 9.13 12.47 5.85
CA ASP A 76 9.77 13.65 5.26
C ASP A 76 8.87 14.39 4.26
N THR A 77 7.78 13.76 3.80
CA THR A 77 6.86 14.30 2.77
C THR A 77 5.49 14.67 3.30
N LEU A 78 5.02 14.03 4.38
CA LEU A 78 3.69 14.26 4.93
C LEU A 78 3.71 15.37 5.99
N ASN A 79 2.62 16.12 6.08
CA ASN A 79 2.45 17.13 7.12
C ASN A 79 2.30 16.45 8.50
N ALA A 80 3.18 16.79 9.45
CA ALA A 80 3.20 16.18 10.78
C ALA A 80 1.90 16.40 11.58
N ASN A 81 1.26 17.58 11.44
CA ASN A 81 0.00 17.87 12.12
C ASN A 81 -1.15 17.02 11.56
N TRP A 82 -1.16 16.81 10.25
CA TRP A 82 -2.13 15.93 9.62
C TRP A 82 -1.91 14.47 10.03
N LEU A 83 -0.67 13.98 10.03
CA LEU A 83 -0.31 12.64 10.51
C LEU A 83 -0.76 12.39 11.96
N ALA A 84 -0.65 13.39 12.83
CA ALA A 84 -1.06 13.29 14.23
C ALA A 84 -2.59 13.11 14.42
N THR A 85 -3.38 13.42 13.41
CA THR A 85 -4.85 13.31 13.45
C THR A 85 -5.40 12.17 12.59
N ALA A 86 -4.60 11.62 11.69
CA ALA A 86 -4.99 10.54 10.80
C ALA A 86 -4.80 9.17 11.47
N THR A 87 -5.73 8.26 11.20
CA THR A 87 -5.54 6.82 11.47
C THR A 87 -4.93 6.18 10.25
N LEU A 88 -3.71 5.66 10.39
CA LEU A 88 -3.01 4.94 9.34
C LEU A 88 -3.51 3.49 9.29
N VAL A 89 -4.08 3.10 8.16
CA VAL A 89 -4.65 1.77 7.94
C VAL A 89 -3.85 1.08 6.84
N PRO A 90 -2.88 0.22 7.20
CA PRO A 90 -2.10 -0.51 6.22
C PRO A 90 -2.97 -1.51 5.46
N ILE A 91 -2.75 -1.65 4.15
CA ILE A 91 -3.36 -2.73 3.36
C ILE A 91 -2.77 -4.07 3.83
N PRO A 92 -3.59 -5.08 4.11
CA PRO A 92 -3.10 -6.40 4.50
C PRO A 92 -2.32 -7.07 3.35
N GLY A 93 -1.33 -7.89 3.69
CA GLY A 93 -0.64 -8.73 2.72
C GLY A 93 -1.56 -9.81 2.15
N SER A 94 -1.16 -10.41 1.02
CA SER A 94 -1.95 -11.46 0.33
C SER A 94 -2.08 -12.78 1.10
N LYS A 95 -1.34 -12.97 2.17
CA LYS A 95 -1.42 -14.17 3.02
C LYS A 95 -2.12 -13.86 4.33
N ALA A 96 -3.06 -14.73 4.72
CA ALA A 96 -3.79 -14.60 5.98
C ALA A 96 -2.87 -14.78 7.20
N PRO A 97 -3.21 -14.22 8.37
CA PRO A 97 -2.49 -14.47 9.61
C PRO A 97 -2.32 -15.97 9.89
N GLY A 98 -1.10 -16.37 10.32
CA GLY A 98 -0.75 -17.79 10.54
C GLY A 98 -0.14 -18.50 9.33
N HIS A 99 -0.18 -17.90 8.13
CA HIS A 99 0.55 -18.45 6.98
C HIS A 99 2.07 -18.19 7.15
N PRO A 100 2.97 -19.15 6.76
CA PRO A 100 4.43 -18.96 6.89
C PRO A 100 4.98 -17.71 6.17
N ASP A 101 4.34 -17.31 5.08
CA ASP A 101 4.67 -16.09 4.32
C ASP A 101 3.75 -14.90 4.66
N TYR A 102 3.09 -14.90 5.83
CA TYR A 102 2.35 -13.73 6.29
C TYR A 102 3.30 -12.54 6.45
N ASP A 103 2.96 -11.41 5.85
CA ASP A 103 3.85 -10.24 5.73
C ASP A 103 3.12 -8.96 6.14
N ASP A 104 3.46 -8.44 7.30
CA ASP A 104 2.92 -7.22 7.89
C ASP A 104 3.76 -5.96 7.58
N ARG A 105 4.59 -6.01 6.52
CA ARG A 105 5.55 -4.96 6.16
C ARG A 105 4.96 -3.55 6.16
N MET A 106 3.71 -3.38 5.70
CA MET A 106 3.07 -2.06 5.66
C MET A 106 2.68 -1.57 7.06
N THR A 107 2.29 -2.46 7.97
CA THR A 107 2.11 -2.13 9.39
C THR A 107 3.42 -1.65 10.02
N GLN A 108 4.54 -2.35 9.72
CA GLN A 108 5.87 -1.93 10.19
C GLN A 108 6.29 -0.59 9.61
N VAL A 109 6.03 -0.33 8.31
CA VAL A 109 6.29 0.98 7.70
C VAL A 109 5.52 2.07 8.45
N CYS A 110 4.20 1.91 8.64
CA CYS A 110 3.36 2.89 9.34
C CYS A 110 3.86 3.16 10.76
N ALA A 111 4.23 2.13 11.52
CA ALA A 111 4.71 2.25 12.89
C ALA A 111 6.05 2.99 13.01
N LEU A 112 6.88 2.98 11.94
CA LEU A 112 8.19 3.63 11.90
C LEU A 112 8.16 5.06 11.35
N ILE A 113 7.02 5.55 10.84
CA ILE A 113 6.92 6.94 10.33
C ILE A 113 7.24 7.94 11.44
N ALA A 114 6.55 7.86 12.56
CA ALA A 114 6.81 8.68 13.74
C ALA A 114 6.26 7.98 15.01
N PRO A 115 6.76 8.34 16.20
CA PRO A 115 6.23 7.79 17.45
C PRO A 115 4.79 8.26 17.69
N ASN A 116 4.00 7.43 18.39
CA ASN A 116 2.64 7.74 18.83
C ASN A 116 1.61 8.02 17.72
N LEU A 117 1.87 7.65 16.47
CA LEU A 117 0.85 7.70 15.43
C LEU A 117 -0.22 6.64 15.69
N ASP A 118 -1.45 6.96 15.28
CA ASP A 118 -2.56 6.03 15.33
C ASP A 118 -2.49 5.05 14.15
N VAL A 119 -1.84 3.90 14.36
CA VAL A 119 -1.68 2.84 13.36
C VAL A 119 -2.60 1.68 13.71
N ARG A 120 -3.55 1.39 12.84
CA ARG A 120 -4.53 0.32 13.04
C ARG A 120 -4.65 -0.56 11.80
N PRO A 121 -4.26 -1.83 11.85
CA PRO A 121 -4.59 -2.79 10.80
C PRO A 121 -6.08 -3.17 10.90
N LEU A 122 -6.96 -2.20 10.60
CA LEU A 122 -8.41 -2.30 10.74
C LEU A 122 -9.04 -3.38 9.84
N VAL A 123 -8.40 -3.69 8.72
CA VAL A 123 -8.87 -4.70 7.79
C VAL A 123 -7.96 -5.91 7.86
N ARG A 124 -8.54 -7.07 8.13
CA ARG A 124 -7.85 -8.37 8.11
C ARG A 124 -8.26 -9.15 6.88
N GLN A 125 -7.30 -9.86 6.29
CA GLN A 125 -7.56 -10.83 5.24
C GLN A 125 -7.76 -12.21 5.88
N THR A 126 -8.97 -12.75 5.79
CA THR A 126 -9.36 -14.02 6.45
C THR A 126 -8.91 -15.26 5.70
N ALA A 127 -8.70 -15.14 4.38
CA ALA A 127 -8.17 -16.20 3.53
C ALA A 127 -7.05 -15.68 2.63
N SER A 128 -6.05 -16.51 2.35
CA SER A 128 -4.93 -16.14 1.46
C SER A 128 -5.41 -16.02 0.02
N THR A 129 -4.91 -14.98 -0.68
CA THR A 129 -5.10 -14.77 -2.12
C THR A 129 -3.78 -14.90 -2.87
N THR A 130 -3.82 -14.96 -4.21
CA THR A 130 -2.61 -14.89 -5.04
C THR A 130 -2.05 -13.46 -4.99
N ALA A 131 -0.75 -13.33 -4.70
CA ALA A 131 -0.12 -12.02 -4.70
C ALA A 131 -0.08 -11.44 -6.12
N SER A 132 -0.46 -10.17 -6.29
CA SER A 132 -0.53 -9.50 -7.62
C SER A 132 0.79 -9.50 -8.40
N HIS A 133 1.93 -9.68 -7.74
CA HIS A 133 3.25 -9.76 -8.38
C HIS A 133 3.65 -11.21 -8.73
N GLU A 134 2.95 -12.22 -8.22
CA GLU A 134 3.14 -13.65 -8.52
C GLU A 134 2.25 -14.10 -9.69
N ALA A 135 1.20 -13.33 -10.01
CA ALA A 135 0.36 -13.58 -11.19
C ALA A 135 1.15 -13.26 -12.46
N GLY A 136 1.35 -14.25 -13.32
CA GLY A 136 1.98 -14.11 -14.64
C GLY A 136 1.17 -13.25 -15.60
N GLU A 137 1.71 -12.97 -16.80
CA GLU A 137 0.92 -12.38 -17.88
C GLU A 137 -0.17 -13.39 -18.32
N GLY A 138 -1.44 -13.02 -18.06
CA GLY A 138 -2.60 -13.88 -18.39
C GLY A 138 -3.18 -14.67 -17.22
N GLU A 139 -2.58 -14.65 -16.03
CA GLU A 139 -3.22 -15.20 -14.84
C GLU A 139 -4.23 -14.20 -14.25
N ASP A 140 -5.35 -14.73 -13.72
CA ASP A 140 -6.40 -13.93 -13.11
C ASP A 140 -5.85 -13.18 -11.89
N ARG A 141 -5.68 -11.87 -12.06
CA ARG A 141 -5.35 -10.98 -10.93
C ARG A 141 -6.56 -10.86 -10.04
N VAL A 142 -6.33 -10.91 -8.72
CA VAL A 142 -7.38 -10.76 -7.73
C VAL A 142 -8.27 -9.54 -8.05
N THR A 143 -9.58 -9.75 -8.03
CA THR A 143 -10.61 -8.73 -8.27
C THR A 143 -11.00 -8.00 -6.99
N VAL A 144 -11.74 -6.90 -7.11
CA VAL A 144 -12.29 -6.18 -5.94
C VAL A 144 -13.26 -7.08 -5.19
N GLU A 145 -14.11 -7.81 -5.91
CA GLU A 145 -15.14 -8.70 -5.37
C GLU A 145 -14.51 -9.85 -4.57
N GLU A 146 -13.43 -10.46 -5.07
CA GLU A 146 -12.69 -11.49 -4.35
C GLU A 146 -12.03 -10.95 -3.08
N LEU A 147 -11.51 -9.71 -3.09
CA LEU A 147 -10.97 -9.09 -1.89
C LEU A 147 -12.06 -8.76 -0.89
N LEU A 148 -13.21 -8.26 -1.34
CA LEU A 148 -14.36 -7.97 -0.46
C LEU A 148 -14.88 -9.24 0.23
N ALA A 149 -14.77 -10.40 -0.42
CA ALA A 149 -15.16 -11.69 0.17
C ALA A 149 -14.25 -12.16 1.32
N VAL A 150 -13.02 -11.62 1.41
CA VAL A 150 -12.01 -12.04 2.40
C VAL A 150 -11.54 -10.92 3.32
N TYR A 151 -11.99 -9.68 3.09
CA TYR A 151 -11.65 -8.53 3.95
C TYR A 151 -12.70 -8.36 5.05
N GLU A 152 -12.25 -8.38 6.29
CA GLU A 152 -13.10 -8.17 7.47
C GLU A 152 -12.53 -7.06 8.36
N ILE A 153 -13.43 -6.26 8.95
CA ILE A 153 -13.04 -5.26 9.95
C ILE A 153 -12.69 -5.94 11.27
N ASP A 154 -11.54 -5.58 11.85
CA ASP A 154 -11.21 -5.93 13.22
C ASP A 154 -11.95 -5.01 14.20
N GLU A 155 -13.11 -5.44 14.64
CA GLU A 155 -13.94 -4.66 15.57
C GLU A 155 -13.28 -4.43 16.94
N THR A 156 -12.24 -5.18 17.30
CA THR A 156 -11.53 -4.99 18.58
C THR A 156 -10.74 -3.68 18.64
N ILE A 157 -10.38 -3.13 17.47
CA ILE A 157 -9.62 -1.88 17.30
C ILE A 157 -10.37 -0.82 16.49
N ALA A 158 -11.65 -1.04 16.16
CA ALA A 158 -12.47 -0.21 15.27
C ALA A 158 -13.07 1.02 15.97
N LYS A 159 -12.25 1.81 16.67
CA LYS A 159 -12.68 3.12 17.18
C LYS A 159 -12.94 4.08 16.01
N PRO A 160 -13.99 4.95 16.07
CA PRO A 160 -14.23 5.93 15.01
C PRO A 160 -13.00 6.82 14.77
N PRO A 161 -12.44 6.82 13.55
CA PRO A 161 -11.32 7.71 13.19
C PRO A 161 -11.84 9.08 12.74
N ALA A 162 -11.03 10.14 12.92
CA ALA A 162 -11.35 11.46 12.34
C ALA A 162 -11.04 11.50 10.84
N THR A 163 -9.99 10.82 10.43
CA THR A 163 -9.53 10.70 9.03
C THR A 163 -8.85 9.35 8.87
N ILE A 164 -9.04 8.69 7.75
CA ILE A 164 -8.40 7.42 7.41
C ILE A 164 -7.34 7.67 6.34
N ALA A 165 -6.15 7.11 6.52
CA ALA A 165 -5.13 6.98 5.50
C ALA A 165 -4.88 5.51 5.19
N ILE A 166 -5.33 5.01 4.07
CA ILE A 166 -5.01 3.68 3.54
C ILE A 166 -3.57 3.71 3.02
N VAL A 167 -2.69 2.84 3.55
CA VAL A 167 -1.26 2.87 3.22
C VAL A 167 -0.83 1.59 2.52
N ASP A 168 -0.16 1.73 1.36
CA ASP A 168 0.40 0.58 0.61
C ASP A 168 1.73 0.90 -0.07
N ASP A 169 2.38 -0.12 -0.59
CA ASP A 169 3.66 0.01 -1.29
C ASP A 169 3.51 0.59 -2.71
N VAL A 170 2.65 0.04 -3.56
CA VAL A 170 2.49 0.48 -4.96
C VAL A 170 1.01 0.55 -5.36
N LEU A 171 0.58 1.74 -5.75
CA LEU A 171 -0.68 1.90 -6.44
C LEU A 171 -0.56 1.35 -7.87
N THR A 172 -1.17 0.20 -8.11
CA THR A 172 -1.25 -0.42 -9.46
C THR A 172 -2.58 -0.04 -10.14
N ALA A 173 -3.45 -0.97 -10.45
CA ALA A 173 -4.80 -0.65 -10.93
C ALA A 173 -5.69 -0.01 -9.86
N GLY A 174 -5.33 -0.12 -8.58
CA GLY A 174 -6.11 0.38 -7.46
C GLY A 174 -7.08 -0.65 -6.85
N THR A 175 -6.97 -1.94 -7.20
CA THR A 175 -7.90 -3.00 -6.75
C THR A 175 -7.92 -3.13 -5.22
N HIS A 176 -6.77 -3.23 -4.58
CA HIS A 176 -6.68 -3.30 -3.11
C HIS A 176 -7.18 -2.02 -2.44
N TYR A 177 -6.82 -0.86 -2.97
CA TYR A 177 -7.32 0.41 -2.47
C TYR A 177 -8.85 0.48 -2.54
N ARG A 178 -9.46 0.11 -3.68
CA ARG A 178 -10.91 0.11 -3.87
C ARG A 178 -11.61 -0.81 -2.88
N ALA A 179 -11.11 -2.03 -2.68
CA ALA A 179 -11.68 -2.96 -1.70
C ALA A 179 -11.58 -2.40 -0.27
N MET A 180 -10.43 -1.87 0.12
CA MET A 180 -10.22 -1.22 1.43
C MET A 180 -11.16 -0.02 1.61
N HIS A 181 -11.22 0.86 0.61
CA HIS A 181 -12.09 2.04 0.63
C HIS A 181 -13.55 1.63 0.82
N THR A 182 -14.03 0.61 0.11
CA THR A 182 -15.40 0.11 0.20
C THR A 182 -15.73 -0.38 1.62
N VAL A 183 -14.87 -1.24 2.18
CA VAL A 183 -15.07 -1.79 3.54
C VAL A 183 -15.02 -0.69 4.60
N LEU A 184 -14.05 0.22 4.51
CA LEU A 184 -13.87 1.29 5.48
C LEU A 184 -14.97 2.37 5.38
N SER A 185 -15.40 2.74 4.18
CA SER A 185 -16.53 3.67 3.98
C SER A 185 -17.84 3.12 4.52
N ALA A 186 -18.08 1.83 4.33
CA ALA A 186 -19.27 1.17 4.88
C ALA A 186 -19.25 1.16 6.41
N ARG A 187 -18.09 0.93 7.03
CA ARG A 187 -17.94 0.88 8.49
C ARG A 187 -17.91 2.26 9.14
N PHE A 188 -17.33 3.26 8.46
CA PHE A 188 -17.15 4.61 8.97
C PHE A 188 -17.73 5.64 7.98
N PRO A 189 -19.06 5.71 7.83
CA PRO A 189 -19.67 6.60 6.85
C PRO A 189 -19.36 8.08 7.16
N GLY A 190 -18.98 8.82 6.10
CA GLY A 190 -18.67 10.25 6.21
C GLY A 190 -17.25 10.58 6.69
N VAL A 191 -16.45 9.59 7.08
CA VAL A 191 -15.04 9.82 7.43
C VAL A 191 -14.22 10.00 6.15
N PRO A 192 -13.42 11.08 6.03
CA PRO A 192 -12.52 11.27 4.88
C PRO A 192 -11.49 10.14 4.78
N ILE A 193 -11.31 9.60 3.56
CA ILE A 193 -10.37 8.50 3.27
C ILE A 193 -9.38 8.97 2.21
N TYR A 194 -8.09 8.78 2.50
CA TYR A 194 -6.97 9.08 1.61
C TYR A 194 -6.19 7.80 1.32
N GLY A 195 -5.62 7.69 0.11
CA GLY A 195 -4.62 6.66 -0.22
C GLY A 195 -3.21 7.23 -0.11
N LEU A 196 -2.30 6.53 0.55
CA LEU A 196 -0.88 6.87 0.65
C LEU A 196 -0.04 5.72 0.10
N PHE A 197 0.73 6.00 -0.94
CA PHE A 197 1.53 4.99 -1.63
C PHE A 197 3.01 5.38 -1.65
N VAL A 198 3.90 4.41 -1.44
CA VAL A 198 5.34 4.64 -1.65
C VAL A 198 5.57 4.99 -3.12
N ALA A 199 4.89 4.29 -4.04
CA ALA A 199 4.98 4.59 -5.46
C ALA A 199 3.65 4.37 -6.20
N ARG A 200 3.47 5.05 -7.33
CA ARG A 200 2.49 4.66 -8.34
C ARG A 200 3.14 3.81 -9.44
N ARG A 201 2.38 2.91 -10.04
CA ARG A 201 2.84 2.18 -11.23
C ARG A 201 2.86 3.10 -12.44
N VAL A 202 3.94 3.03 -13.20
CA VAL A 202 4.04 3.55 -14.57
C VAL A 202 4.38 2.41 -15.53
N PHE A 203 3.96 2.54 -16.79
CA PHE A 203 4.38 1.62 -17.84
C PHE A 203 5.68 2.14 -18.48
N PRO A 204 6.59 1.24 -18.90
CA PRO A 204 7.73 1.68 -19.70
C PRO A 204 7.22 2.33 -20.98
N PRO A 205 7.96 3.31 -21.54
CA PRO A 205 7.69 3.77 -22.90
C PRO A 205 7.61 2.54 -23.85
N GLU A 206 6.65 2.55 -24.77
CA GLU A 206 6.64 1.52 -25.83
C GLU A 206 7.93 1.69 -26.61
N ASP A 207 8.71 0.60 -26.70
CA ASP A 207 9.90 0.56 -27.56
C ASP A 207 9.37 0.58 -29.02
N PHE A 208 9.43 1.74 -29.69
CA PHE A 208 9.14 1.91 -31.11
C PHE A 208 10.28 1.37 -31.96
#